data_1a2fb63c582ed6d00c589017cead946a
#
_entry.id   1a2fb63c582ed6d00c589017cead946a
#
_cell.length_a   1.000
_cell.length_b   1.000
_cell.length_c   1.000
_cell.angle_alpha   90.00
_cell.angle_beta   90.00
_cell.angle_gamma   90.00
#
_symmetry.space_group_name_H-M   'P 1'
#
loop_
_entity.id
_entity.type
_entity.pdbx_description
1 polymer ?
#
loop_
_entity_poly.entity_id
_entity_poly.type
_entity_poly.pdbx_seq_one_letter_code
_entity_poly.pdbx_strand_id
1 'polypeptide(L)'
;MKIWNKIPIKDNGDKLIAIPSCLKFFDPHPYFHLGAPYKDKTSIWKLRKEVVNRLVKVNDYLISKNSFYLLIYDSWRPLEVQEFMFKRAFLLECEKSDIDISFENIKSYPSILKKVEKFWAYPSYDTKCPPPHLSLIHI
;
A
#
# COMPACT_ATOMS: atom_id res chain seq x y z
N MET A 1 -7.10 4.47 18.02
CA MET A 1 -7.53 3.50 16.97
C MET A 1 -8.41 4.24 16.00
N LYS A 2 -8.09 4.22 14.70
CA LYS A 2 -8.87 4.95 13.69
C LYS A 2 -10.18 4.21 13.41
N ILE A 3 -11.25 4.95 13.03
CA ILE A 3 -12.63 4.42 12.88
C ILE A 3 -12.69 3.22 11.91
N TRP A 4 -11.91 3.25 10.84
CA TRP A 4 -11.88 2.16 9.85
C TRP A 4 -11.33 0.82 10.37
N ASN A 5 -10.54 0.82 11.45
CA ASN A 5 -10.06 -0.43 12.07
C ASN A 5 -11.20 -1.24 12.71
N LYS A 6 -12.41 -0.65 12.83
CA LYS A 6 -13.61 -1.31 13.36
C LYS A 6 -14.51 -1.88 12.27
N ILE A 7 -14.20 -1.61 10.99
CA ILE A 7 -15.00 -2.10 9.87
C ILE A 7 -14.51 -3.51 9.53
N PRO A 8 -15.35 -4.56 9.73
CA PRO A 8 -14.95 -5.91 9.39
C PRO A 8 -14.79 -6.05 7.87
N ILE A 9 -13.68 -6.67 7.47
CA ILE A 9 -13.41 -6.95 6.06
C ILE A 9 -13.67 -8.44 5.81
N LYS A 10 -14.47 -8.74 4.79
CA LYS A 10 -14.74 -10.10 4.34
C LYS A 10 -14.13 -10.29 2.95
N ASP A 11 -13.22 -11.25 2.83
CA ASP A 11 -12.67 -11.61 1.51
C ASP A 11 -13.77 -12.21 0.63
N ASN A 12 -13.92 -11.67 -0.58
CA ASN A 12 -14.86 -12.15 -1.58
C ASN A 12 -14.29 -13.27 -2.48
N GLY A 13 -13.03 -13.69 -2.24
CA GLY A 13 -12.37 -14.74 -3.02
C GLY A 13 -11.88 -14.32 -4.41
N ASP A 14 -11.99 -13.03 -4.78
CA ASP A 14 -11.53 -12.55 -6.08
C ASP A 14 -10.01 -12.67 -6.21
N LYS A 15 -9.54 -13.21 -7.34
CA LYS A 15 -8.11 -13.56 -7.54
C LYS A 15 -7.26 -12.32 -7.78
N LEU A 16 -6.05 -12.31 -7.22
CA LEU A 16 -5.01 -11.37 -7.62
C LEU A 16 -4.47 -11.74 -8.99
N ILE A 17 -4.48 -10.79 -9.91
CA ILE A 17 -3.94 -10.93 -11.26
C ILE A 17 -2.93 -9.82 -11.55
N ALA A 18 -2.01 -10.08 -12.47
CA ALA A 18 -1.11 -9.05 -12.96
C ALA A 18 -1.88 -7.92 -13.65
N ILE A 19 -1.43 -6.69 -13.49
CA ILE A 19 -1.98 -5.53 -14.18
C ILE A 19 -1.62 -5.65 -15.67
N PRO A 20 -2.60 -5.59 -16.59
CA PRO A 20 -2.33 -5.73 -18.04
C PRO A 20 -1.59 -4.52 -18.60
N SER A 21 -0.86 -4.71 -19.70
CA SER A 21 -0.03 -3.69 -20.35
C SER A 21 -0.80 -2.49 -20.93
N CYS A 22 -2.12 -2.60 -21.09
CA CYS A 22 -2.96 -1.47 -21.47
C CYS A 22 -3.10 -0.41 -20.36
N LEU A 23 -2.79 -0.74 -19.13
CA LEU A 23 -2.68 0.20 -18.01
C LEU A 23 -1.20 0.55 -17.80
N LYS A 24 -0.90 1.83 -17.64
CA LYS A 24 0.45 2.30 -17.32
C LYS A 24 0.67 2.26 -15.81
N PHE A 25 1.90 1.99 -15.40
CA PHE A 25 2.31 2.03 -14.01
C PHE A 25 3.62 2.79 -13.85
N PHE A 26 3.82 3.32 -12.66
CA PHE A 26 4.97 4.14 -12.32
C PHE A 26 6.23 3.26 -12.21
N ASP A 27 7.24 3.55 -13.05
CA ASP A 27 8.49 2.78 -13.11
C ASP A 27 9.69 3.72 -12.91
N PRO A 28 10.62 3.42 -11.99
CA PRO A 28 10.62 2.26 -11.09
C PRO A 28 9.55 2.33 -10.00
N HIS A 29 9.05 1.17 -9.56
CA HIS A 29 8.07 1.12 -8.46
C HIS A 29 8.63 1.79 -7.20
N PRO A 30 7.91 2.77 -6.59
CA PRO A 30 8.47 3.65 -5.56
C PRO A 30 9.02 2.87 -4.35
N TYR A 31 8.30 1.85 -3.89
CA TYR A 31 8.72 1.10 -2.70
C TYR A 31 9.77 0.03 -3.01
N PHE A 32 9.69 -0.59 -4.18
CA PHE A 32 10.71 -1.54 -4.62
C PHE A 32 12.06 -0.84 -4.78
N HIS A 33 12.07 0.36 -5.34
CA HIS A 33 13.28 1.17 -5.47
C HIS A 33 13.93 1.52 -4.11
N LEU A 34 13.12 1.65 -3.06
CA LEU A 34 13.59 1.87 -1.69
C LEU A 34 14.08 0.58 -0.98
N GLY A 35 14.06 -0.57 -1.64
CA GLY A 35 14.46 -1.85 -1.07
C GLY A 35 13.36 -2.58 -0.31
N ALA A 36 12.08 -2.22 -0.51
CA ALA A 36 10.98 -2.93 0.14
C ALA A 36 10.95 -4.42 -0.27
N PRO A 37 10.65 -5.34 0.66
CA PRO A 37 10.83 -6.78 0.49
C PRO A 37 9.71 -7.43 -0.33
N TYR A 38 9.57 -7.02 -1.58
CA TYR A 38 8.76 -7.77 -2.53
C TYR A 38 9.45 -9.09 -2.90
N LYS A 39 8.71 -10.18 -2.91
CA LYS A 39 9.28 -11.52 -3.18
C LYS A 39 9.91 -11.63 -4.57
N ASP A 40 9.30 -10.97 -5.55
CA ASP A 40 9.82 -10.92 -6.92
C ASP A 40 9.26 -9.68 -7.65
N LYS A 41 9.90 -9.31 -8.77
CA LYS A 41 9.45 -8.16 -9.60
C LYS A 41 8.07 -8.38 -10.22
N THR A 42 7.67 -9.63 -10.44
CA THR A 42 6.38 -9.97 -11.06
C THR A 42 5.23 -9.88 -10.07
N SER A 43 5.53 -9.91 -8.78
CA SER A 43 4.52 -9.79 -7.71
C SER A 43 4.14 -8.34 -7.37
N ILE A 44 4.87 -7.36 -7.92
CA ILE A 44 4.72 -5.95 -7.54
C ILE A 44 3.40 -5.39 -8.08
N TRP A 45 3.11 -5.65 -9.35
CA TRP A 45 1.97 -5.05 -10.05
C TRP A 45 0.81 -6.04 -10.16
N LYS A 46 0.08 -6.24 -9.04
CA LYS A 46 -1.10 -7.12 -8.98
C LYS A 46 -2.25 -6.42 -8.28
N LEU A 47 -3.46 -6.67 -8.78
CA LEU A 47 -4.71 -6.24 -8.15
C LEU A 47 -5.75 -7.36 -8.28
N ARG A 48 -6.85 -7.26 -7.54
CA ARG A 48 -8.00 -8.14 -7.72
C ARG A 48 -8.53 -8.02 -9.15
N LYS A 49 -8.93 -9.14 -9.72
CA LYS A 49 -9.41 -9.22 -11.12
C LYS A 49 -10.51 -8.21 -11.40
N GLU A 50 -11.50 -8.11 -10.51
CA GLU A 50 -12.60 -7.17 -10.70
C GLU A 50 -12.14 -5.71 -10.65
N VAL A 51 -11.17 -5.38 -9.80
CA VAL A 51 -10.56 -4.05 -9.75
C VAL A 51 -9.84 -3.75 -11.07
N VAL A 52 -9.05 -4.69 -11.59
CA VAL A 52 -8.38 -4.56 -12.89
C VAL A 52 -9.38 -4.30 -13.99
N ASN A 53 -10.48 -5.08 -14.06
CA ASN A 53 -11.53 -4.93 -15.06
C ASN A 53 -12.15 -3.52 -15.02
N ARG A 54 -12.39 -2.97 -13.84
CA ARG A 54 -12.93 -1.62 -13.68
C ARG A 54 -11.91 -0.56 -14.09
N LEU A 55 -10.64 -0.72 -13.72
CA LEU A 55 -9.57 0.22 -14.09
C LEU A 55 -9.38 0.27 -15.62
N VAL A 56 -9.43 -0.88 -16.31
CA VAL A 56 -9.39 -0.93 -17.78
C VAL A 56 -10.53 -0.13 -18.38
N LYS A 57 -11.77 -0.35 -17.94
CA LYS A 57 -12.93 0.40 -18.43
C LYS A 57 -12.81 1.91 -18.21
N VAL A 58 -12.31 2.33 -17.03
CA VAL A 58 -12.10 3.75 -16.74
C VAL A 58 -11.00 4.32 -17.62
N ASN A 59 -9.89 3.58 -17.80
CA ASN A 59 -8.79 4.00 -18.66
C ASN A 59 -9.24 4.20 -20.11
N ASP A 60 -10.00 3.24 -20.67
CA ASP A 60 -10.56 3.32 -22.03
C ASP A 60 -11.50 4.53 -22.18
N TYR A 61 -12.33 4.78 -21.17
CA TYR A 61 -13.20 5.96 -21.16
C TYR A 61 -12.38 7.25 -21.15
N LEU A 62 -11.35 7.38 -20.31
CA LEU A 62 -10.51 8.56 -20.24
C LEU A 62 -9.75 8.82 -21.54
N ILE A 63 -9.23 7.77 -22.18
CA ILE A 63 -8.58 7.87 -23.49
C ILE A 63 -9.57 8.37 -24.55
N SER A 64 -10.79 7.80 -24.58
CA SER A 64 -11.79 8.14 -25.60
C SER A 64 -12.32 9.57 -25.47
N LYS A 65 -12.36 10.13 -24.27
CA LYS A 65 -12.95 11.46 -24.01
C LYS A 65 -11.95 12.59 -23.97
N ASN A 66 -10.79 12.40 -23.34
CA ASN A 66 -9.90 13.49 -22.97
C ASN A 66 -8.43 13.23 -23.34
N SER A 67 -8.11 12.13 -24.00
CA SER A 67 -6.73 11.69 -24.27
C SER A 67 -5.88 11.51 -23.00
N PHE A 68 -6.53 11.30 -21.84
CA PHE A 68 -5.87 10.97 -20.58
C PHE A 68 -5.81 9.46 -20.40
N TYR A 69 -4.88 9.01 -19.58
CA TYR A 69 -4.75 7.61 -19.19
C TYR A 69 -4.47 7.50 -17.68
N LEU A 70 -4.80 6.35 -17.11
CA LEU A 70 -4.45 6.06 -15.73
C LEU A 70 -2.98 5.71 -15.62
N LEU A 71 -2.31 6.28 -14.62
CA LEU A 71 -0.98 5.88 -14.18
C LEU A 71 -1.11 5.25 -12.79
N ILE A 72 -0.89 3.95 -12.71
CA ILE A 72 -0.95 3.21 -11.44
C ILE A 72 0.34 3.48 -10.66
N TYR A 73 0.20 4.09 -9.49
CA TYR A 73 1.32 4.43 -8.62
C TYR A 73 1.68 3.28 -7.66
N ASP A 74 0.66 2.59 -7.15
CA ASP A 74 0.79 1.48 -6.21
C ASP A 74 -0.32 0.46 -6.45
N SER A 75 -0.12 -0.75 -5.98
CA SER A 75 -1.05 -1.86 -6.19
C SER A 75 -1.14 -2.73 -4.94
N TRP A 76 -1.29 -4.04 -5.07
CA TRP A 76 -1.26 -4.92 -3.91
C TRP A 76 0.05 -4.81 -3.15
N ARG A 77 -0.06 -4.53 -1.85
CA ARG A 77 1.09 -4.38 -0.97
C ARG A 77 1.11 -5.51 0.05
N PRO A 78 2.11 -6.42 0.01
CA PRO A 78 2.33 -7.39 1.07
C PRO A 78 2.50 -6.75 2.44
N LEU A 79 2.15 -7.47 3.50
CA LEU A 79 2.26 -6.93 4.86
C LEU A 79 3.70 -6.61 5.26
N GLU A 80 4.65 -7.41 4.80
CA GLU A 80 6.08 -7.20 5.00
C GLU A 80 6.56 -5.88 4.36
N VAL A 81 6.01 -5.53 3.20
CA VAL A 81 6.28 -4.24 2.54
C VAL A 81 5.65 -3.09 3.32
N GLN A 82 4.41 -3.26 3.81
CA GLN A 82 3.78 -2.26 4.68
C GLN A 82 4.59 -2.03 5.96
N GLU A 83 5.08 -3.09 6.58
CA GLU A 83 5.92 -3.02 7.77
C GLU A 83 7.23 -2.30 7.48
N PHE A 84 7.92 -2.65 6.39
CA PHE A 84 9.14 -1.99 5.95
C PHE A 84 8.95 -0.48 5.78
N MET A 85 7.89 -0.08 5.06
CA MET A 85 7.62 1.33 4.80
C MET A 85 7.25 2.09 6.08
N PHE A 86 6.50 1.45 6.97
CA PHE A 86 6.16 2.03 8.27
C PHE A 86 7.40 2.24 9.13
N LYS A 87 8.28 1.23 9.23
CA LYS A 87 9.55 1.30 9.93
C LYS A 87 10.44 2.41 9.38
N ARG A 88 10.58 2.47 8.06
CA ARG A 88 11.36 3.51 7.40
C ARG A 88 10.82 4.92 7.73
N ALA A 89 9.51 5.11 7.62
CA ALA A 89 8.89 6.40 7.93
C ALA A 89 9.09 6.80 9.41
N PHE A 90 9.03 5.82 10.31
CA PHE A 90 9.28 6.04 11.73
C PHE A 90 10.71 6.50 12.00
N LEU A 91 11.70 5.81 11.44
CA LEU A 91 13.12 6.18 11.60
C LEU A 91 13.39 7.58 11.04
N LEU A 92 12.86 7.91 9.86
CA LEU A 92 12.99 9.25 9.28
C LEU A 92 12.39 10.36 10.17
N GLU A 93 11.27 10.09 10.85
CA GLU A 93 10.71 11.07 11.80
C GLU A 93 11.52 11.17 13.10
N CYS A 94 12.20 10.10 13.51
CA CYS A 94 13.14 10.14 14.63
C CYS A 94 14.37 10.99 14.30
N GLU A 95 14.98 10.77 13.13
CA GLU A 95 16.12 11.57 12.65
C GLU A 95 15.78 13.06 12.61
N LYS A 96 14.61 13.44 12.08
CA LYS A 96 14.15 14.85 12.07
C LYS A 96 13.95 15.45 13.45
N SER A 97 13.82 14.62 14.47
CA SER A 97 13.56 15.03 15.87
C SER A 97 14.77 14.88 16.77
N ASP A 98 15.97 14.62 16.20
CA ASP A 98 17.25 14.35 16.92
C ASP A 98 17.10 13.26 17.98
N ILE A 99 16.29 12.25 17.70
CA ILE A 99 16.05 11.13 18.59
C ILE A 99 16.82 9.92 18.07
N ASP A 100 17.84 9.49 18.81
CA ASP A 100 18.55 8.24 18.54
C ASP A 100 17.73 7.06 19.06
N ILE A 101 17.21 6.24 18.15
CA ILE A 101 16.33 5.13 18.51
C ILE A 101 16.75 3.84 17.82
N SER A 102 16.91 2.78 18.65
CA SER A 102 16.74 1.42 18.14
C SER A 102 15.24 1.12 17.96
N PHE A 103 14.88 0.54 16.83
CA PHE A 103 13.46 0.28 16.45
C PHE A 103 12.68 -0.62 17.42
N GLU A 104 13.35 -1.24 18.39
CA GLU A 104 12.79 -2.24 19.33
C GLU A 104 11.67 -1.70 20.22
N ASN A 105 11.61 -0.38 20.43
CA ASN A 105 10.65 0.26 21.33
C ASN A 105 9.78 1.33 20.68
N ILE A 106 9.25 1.08 19.48
CA ILE A 106 8.41 2.02 18.73
C ILE A 106 7.23 2.58 19.56
N LYS A 107 6.65 1.76 20.45
CA LYS A 107 5.54 2.14 21.33
C LYS A 107 5.94 3.15 22.41
N SER A 108 7.23 3.26 22.72
CA SER A 108 7.75 4.23 23.68
C SER A 108 7.76 5.67 23.16
N TYR A 109 7.50 5.86 21.86
CA TYR A 109 7.51 7.16 21.19
C TYR A 109 6.15 7.51 20.57
N PRO A 110 5.10 7.70 21.39
CA PRO A 110 3.74 7.88 20.90
C PRO A 110 3.54 9.14 20.04
N SER A 111 4.34 10.18 20.24
CA SER A 111 4.30 11.41 19.45
C SER A 111 4.79 11.17 18.01
N ILE A 112 5.91 10.44 17.84
CA ILE A 112 6.44 10.05 16.53
C ILE A 112 5.48 9.09 15.84
N LEU A 113 5.03 8.06 16.57
CA LEU A 113 4.07 7.10 16.07
C LEU A 113 2.82 7.79 15.51
N LYS A 114 2.26 8.76 16.23
CA LYS A 114 1.10 9.55 15.78
C LYS A 114 1.37 10.36 14.52
N LYS A 115 2.59 10.88 14.33
CA LYS A 115 2.99 11.57 13.09
C LYS A 115 3.00 10.60 11.91
N VAL A 116 3.64 9.43 12.08
CA VAL A 116 3.74 8.39 11.04
C VAL A 116 2.36 7.86 10.67
N GLU A 117 1.50 7.59 11.65
CA GLU A 117 0.14 7.09 11.43
C GLU A 117 -0.80 8.05 10.67
N LYS A 118 -0.41 9.32 10.47
CA LYS A 118 -1.17 10.22 9.59
C LYS A 118 -1.09 9.82 8.13
N PHE A 119 0.03 9.24 7.72
CA PHE A 119 0.33 8.91 6.32
C PHE A 119 0.41 7.39 6.07
N TRP A 120 0.84 6.63 7.08
CA TRP A 120 1.06 5.20 7.00
C TRP A 120 0.16 4.45 7.96
N ALA A 121 -0.57 3.47 7.46
CA ALA A 121 -1.32 2.58 8.33
C ALA A 121 -0.35 1.67 9.10
N TYR A 122 -0.63 1.48 10.39
CA TYR A 122 0.12 0.54 11.23
C TYR A 122 0.01 -0.87 10.63
N PRO A 123 1.12 -1.63 10.48
CA PRO A 123 1.06 -3.00 10.00
C PRO A 123 0.31 -3.86 11.02
N SER A 124 -0.83 -4.40 10.63
CA SER A 124 -1.66 -5.27 11.47
C SER A 124 -1.69 -6.68 10.89
N TYR A 125 -1.36 -7.66 11.72
CA TYR A 125 -1.47 -9.10 11.40
C TYR A 125 -2.86 -9.65 11.70
N ASP A 126 -3.75 -8.84 12.23
CA ASP A 126 -5.15 -9.23 12.45
C ASP A 126 -5.89 -9.30 11.10
N THR A 127 -6.25 -10.51 10.70
CA THR A 127 -6.96 -10.78 9.43
C THR A 127 -8.35 -10.14 9.40
N LYS A 128 -8.94 -9.82 10.56
CA LYS A 128 -10.23 -9.13 10.65
C LYS A 128 -10.11 -7.62 10.45
N CYS A 129 -8.92 -7.06 10.69
CA CYS A 129 -8.64 -5.64 10.59
C CYS A 129 -7.29 -5.42 9.89
N PRO A 130 -7.13 -5.84 8.62
CA PRO A 130 -5.89 -5.66 7.88
C PRO A 130 -5.64 -4.16 7.59
N PRO A 131 -4.38 -3.77 7.31
CA PRO A 131 -4.08 -2.43 6.86
C PRO A 131 -4.87 -2.08 5.59
N PRO A 132 -5.26 -0.80 5.38
CA PRO A 132 -6.10 -0.39 4.24
C PRO A 132 -5.58 -0.82 2.86
N HIS A 133 -4.26 -0.86 2.65
CA HIS A 133 -3.67 -1.29 1.37
C HIS A 133 -3.73 -2.80 1.12
N LEU A 134 -3.83 -3.62 2.16
CA LEU A 134 -4.25 -5.00 2.03
C LEU A 134 -5.73 -5.10 1.67
N SER A 135 -6.54 -4.11 2.08
CA SER A 135 -7.98 -4.05 1.79
C SER A 135 -8.33 -3.51 0.40
N LEU A 136 -7.40 -2.86 -0.33
CA LEU A 136 -7.53 -2.67 -1.79
C LEU A 136 -7.75 -4.00 -2.54
N ILE A 137 -7.55 -5.07 -1.83
CA ILE A 137 -7.88 -6.42 -2.20
C ILE A 137 -9.39 -6.73 -1.99
N HIS A 138 -10.12 -5.92 -1.22
CA HIS A 138 -11.48 -6.23 -0.73
C HIS A 138 -12.57 -5.24 -1.17
N ILE A 139 -12.31 -4.42 -2.18
CA ILE A 139 -13.34 -3.57 -2.77
C ILE A 139 -14.23 -4.37 -3.72
#